data_a6484edc3695790fe70014a0ff4b8c64
#
_entry.id   a6484edc3695790fe70014a0ff4b8c64
#
_cell.length_a   1.000
_cell.length_b   1.000
_cell.length_c   1.000
_cell.angle_alpha   90.00
_cell.angle_beta   90.00
_cell.angle_gamma   90.00
#
_symmetry.space_group_name_H-M   'P 1'
#
loop_
_entity.id
_entity.type
_entity.pdbx_description
1 polymer ?
#
loop_
_entity_poly.entity_id
_entity_poly.type
_entity_poly.pdbx_seq_one_letter_code
_entity_poly.pdbx_strand_id
1 'polypeptide(L)'
;MAGNFWSVVNGVISEADILLEIIDARAVAQTRNLEIEDKVKKSGKTLIYVLNKCDLADKGDLDKIKKALSPSVAISCKDHHGMNLLRERIIIEAKRKGFEKPKVGVLGYPNMGK
;
A
#
# COMPACT_ATOMS: atom_id res chain seq x y z
N MET A 1 -7.34 -13.44 16.57
CA MET A 1 -8.40 -14.27 15.97
C MET A 1 -8.65 -13.86 14.55
N ALA A 2 -8.83 -14.85 13.66
CA ALA A 2 -8.99 -14.58 12.23
C ALA A 2 -10.19 -13.68 11.93
N GLY A 3 -11.30 -13.86 12.64
CA GLY A 3 -12.49 -13.05 12.45
C GLY A 3 -12.26 -11.58 12.73
N ASN A 4 -11.47 -11.27 13.77
CA ASN A 4 -11.16 -9.89 14.11
C ASN A 4 -10.30 -9.23 13.06
N PHE A 5 -9.34 -9.95 12.50
CA PHE A 5 -8.48 -9.42 11.46
C PHE A 5 -9.30 -8.97 10.25
N TRP A 6 -10.15 -9.85 9.72
CA TRP A 6 -10.96 -9.51 8.54
C TRP A 6 -12.01 -8.45 8.82
N SER A 7 -12.54 -8.43 10.04
CA SER A 7 -13.48 -7.40 10.45
C SER A 7 -12.82 -6.02 10.41
N VAL A 8 -11.59 -5.91 10.93
CA VAL A 8 -10.84 -4.67 10.90
C VAL A 8 -10.49 -4.27 9.46
N VAL A 9 -10.02 -5.23 8.66
CA VAL A 9 -9.66 -4.97 7.26
C VAL A 9 -10.88 -4.46 6.48
N ASN A 10 -12.01 -5.12 6.62
CA ASN A 10 -13.23 -4.73 5.92
C ASN A 10 -13.70 -3.33 6.35
N GLY A 11 -13.54 -3.00 7.62
CA GLY A 11 -13.87 -1.67 8.14
C GLY A 11 -12.99 -0.59 7.52
N VAL A 12 -11.68 -0.85 7.44
CA VAL A 12 -10.74 0.10 6.82
C VAL A 12 -11.08 0.31 5.36
N ILE A 13 -11.33 -0.77 4.61
CA ILE A 13 -11.69 -0.67 3.20
C ILE A 13 -12.98 0.12 3.01
N SER A 14 -13.96 -0.11 3.87
CA SER A 14 -15.26 0.56 3.78
C SER A 14 -15.16 2.07 4.01
N GLU A 15 -14.35 2.48 4.99
CA GLU A 15 -14.25 3.90 5.37
C GLU A 15 -13.26 4.70 4.53
N ALA A 16 -12.22 4.07 4.02
CA ALA A 16 -11.18 4.78 3.27
C ALA A 16 -11.60 5.05 1.83
N ASP A 17 -11.07 6.12 1.28
CA ASP A 17 -11.21 6.45 -0.13
C ASP A 17 -10.04 5.89 -0.93
N ILE A 18 -8.85 5.91 -0.33
CA ILE A 18 -7.62 5.39 -0.91
C ILE A 18 -6.99 4.44 0.10
N LEU A 19 -6.50 3.31 -0.37
CA LEU A 19 -5.90 2.30 0.49
C LEU A 19 -4.44 2.11 0.14
N LEU A 20 -3.62 1.99 1.18
CA LEU A 20 -2.19 1.72 1.04
C LEU A 20 -1.93 0.32 1.56
N GLU A 21 -1.27 -0.50 0.76
CA GLU A 21 -0.82 -1.81 1.20
C GLU A 21 0.68 -1.74 1.45
N ILE A 22 1.08 -1.95 2.69
CA ILE A 22 2.49 -1.90 3.08
C ILE A 22 3.12 -3.26 2.83
N ILE A 23 4.14 -3.28 1.99
CA ILE A 23 4.83 -4.50 1.55
C ILE A 23 6.31 -4.33 1.82
N ASP A 24 6.98 -5.38 2.30
CA ASP A 24 8.43 -5.35 2.47
C ASP A 24 9.07 -5.52 1.09
N ALA A 25 9.85 -4.52 0.66
CA ALA A 25 10.45 -4.54 -0.67
C ALA A 25 11.43 -5.71 -0.88
N ARG A 26 11.94 -6.30 0.21
CA ARG A 26 12.85 -7.44 0.14
C ARG A 26 12.12 -8.76 0.00
N ALA A 27 10.84 -8.80 0.36
CA ALA A 27 10.07 -10.04 0.43
C ALA A 27 8.63 -9.79 0.00
N VAL A 28 8.46 -9.36 -1.25
CA VAL A 28 7.15 -8.94 -1.76
C VAL A 28 6.14 -10.08 -1.74
N ALA A 29 6.51 -11.24 -2.25
CA ALA A 29 5.58 -12.37 -2.33
C ALA A 29 5.12 -12.83 -0.94
N GLN A 30 6.00 -12.73 0.06
CA GLN A 30 5.72 -13.17 1.41
C GLN A 30 4.93 -12.15 2.23
N THR A 31 5.02 -10.87 1.87
CA THR A 31 4.42 -9.81 2.68
C THR A 31 3.18 -9.16 2.06
N ARG A 32 2.93 -9.36 0.77
CA ARG A 32 1.70 -8.88 0.16
C ARG A 32 0.55 -9.84 0.49
N ASN A 33 -0.66 -9.32 0.48
CA ASN A 33 -1.85 -10.12 0.76
C ASN A 33 -2.81 -10.03 -0.42
N LEU A 34 -2.87 -11.11 -1.21
CA LEU A 34 -3.69 -11.15 -2.42
C LEU A 34 -5.19 -11.06 -2.12
N GLU A 35 -5.62 -11.58 -0.97
CA GLU A 35 -7.03 -11.48 -0.58
C GLU A 35 -7.44 -10.05 -0.28
N ILE A 36 -6.56 -9.30 0.41
CA ILE A 36 -6.81 -7.87 0.67
C ILE A 36 -6.87 -7.11 -0.66
N GLU A 37 -5.91 -7.37 -1.55
CA GLU A 37 -5.86 -6.71 -2.86
C GLU A 37 -7.14 -6.96 -3.66
N ASP A 38 -7.62 -8.20 -3.64
CA ASP A 38 -8.84 -8.57 -4.33
C ASP A 38 -10.05 -7.85 -3.74
N LYS A 39 -10.14 -7.78 -2.42
CA LYS A 39 -11.24 -7.08 -1.75
C LYS A 39 -11.26 -5.59 -2.10
N VAL A 40 -10.09 -4.95 -2.15
CA VAL A 40 -10.00 -3.55 -2.52
C VAL A 40 -10.45 -3.34 -3.98
N LYS A 41 -9.99 -4.20 -4.88
CA LYS A 41 -10.40 -4.13 -6.28
C LYS A 41 -11.91 -4.28 -6.44
N LYS A 42 -12.51 -5.23 -5.74
CA LYS A 42 -13.95 -5.46 -5.81
C LYS A 42 -14.75 -4.29 -5.24
N SER A 43 -14.17 -3.55 -4.29
CA SER A 43 -14.82 -2.36 -3.74
C SER A 43 -14.77 -1.15 -4.68
N GLY A 44 -13.97 -1.22 -5.73
CA GLY A 44 -13.79 -0.13 -6.68
C GLY A 44 -12.90 1.00 -6.18
N LYS A 45 -12.21 0.79 -5.06
CA LYS A 45 -11.35 1.82 -4.48
C LYS A 45 -9.92 1.71 -4.98
N THR A 46 -9.18 2.80 -4.83
CA THR A 46 -7.79 2.87 -5.27
C THR A 46 -6.87 2.21 -4.26
N LEU A 47 -5.96 1.39 -4.75
CA LEU A 47 -4.94 0.74 -3.93
C LEU A 47 -3.57 1.20 -4.40
N ILE A 48 -2.76 1.71 -3.46
CA ILE A 48 -1.37 2.07 -3.73
C ILE A 48 -0.48 1.09 -2.99
N TYR A 49 0.44 0.45 -3.72
CA TYR A 49 1.40 -0.48 -3.12
C TYR A 49 2.57 0.33 -2.56
N VAL A 50 2.81 0.22 -1.26
CA VAL A 50 3.90 0.93 -0.59
C VAL A 50 5.02 -0.07 -0.31
N LEU A 51 6.11 0.04 -1.05
CA LEU A 51 7.25 -0.86 -0.95
C LEU A 51 8.21 -0.31 0.09
N ASN A 52 8.07 -0.79 1.33
CA ASN A 52 8.87 -0.33 2.46
C ASN A 52 10.23 -0.99 2.46
N LYS A 53 11.19 -0.37 3.13
CA LYS A 53 12.58 -0.85 3.24
C LYS A 53 13.28 -0.94 1.90
N CYS A 54 12.99 0.01 1.02
CA CYS A 54 13.56 0.00 -0.34
C CYS A 54 15.08 0.12 -0.33
N ASP A 55 15.66 0.70 0.72
CA ASP A 55 17.10 0.80 0.90
C ASP A 55 17.79 -0.57 1.04
N LEU A 56 17.04 -1.59 1.44
CA LEU A 56 17.55 -2.95 1.63
C LEU A 56 17.25 -3.86 0.45
N ALA A 57 16.53 -3.38 -0.56
CA ALA A 57 16.17 -4.18 -1.72
C ALA A 57 17.13 -3.94 -2.88
N ASP A 58 17.30 -4.96 -3.73
CA ASP A 58 18.06 -4.79 -4.96
C ASP A 58 17.34 -3.84 -5.90
N LYS A 59 18.07 -2.88 -6.48
CA LYS A 59 17.46 -1.86 -7.32
C LYS A 59 16.80 -2.44 -8.59
N GLY A 60 17.46 -3.42 -9.21
CA GLY A 60 16.89 -4.06 -10.40
C GLY A 60 15.60 -4.80 -10.09
N ASP A 61 15.56 -5.51 -8.96
CA ASP A 61 14.35 -6.21 -8.52
C ASP A 61 13.26 -5.20 -8.18
N LEU A 62 13.62 -4.09 -7.53
CA LEU A 62 12.67 -3.06 -7.17
C LEU A 62 12.00 -2.45 -8.40
N ASP A 63 12.77 -2.20 -9.45
CA ASP A 63 12.23 -1.66 -10.70
C ASP A 63 11.22 -2.62 -11.34
N LYS A 64 11.51 -3.92 -11.31
CA LYS A 64 10.59 -4.95 -11.82
C LYS A 64 9.30 -4.98 -11.02
N ILE A 65 9.42 -4.88 -9.70
CA ILE A 65 8.26 -4.89 -8.81
C ILE A 65 7.37 -3.67 -9.08
N LYS A 66 7.96 -2.50 -9.23
CA LYS A 66 7.21 -1.28 -9.51
C LYS A 66 6.44 -1.36 -10.82
N LYS A 67 6.99 -2.04 -11.81
CA LYS A 67 6.29 -2.24 -13.09
C LYS A 67 5.13 -3.21 -12.95
N ALA A 68 5.31 -4.26 -12.15
CA ALA A 68 4.28 -5.27 -11.95
C ALA A 68 3.15 -4.79 -11.05
N LEU A 69 3.46 -3.99 -10.04
CA LEU A 69 2.49 -3.48 -9.07
C LEU A 69 2.36 -1.97 -9.24
N SER A 70 1.26 -1.54 -9.81
CA SER A 70 1.03 -0.11 -10.09
C SER A 70 -0.38 0.28 -9.64
N PRO A 71 -0.56 1.45 -9.03
CA PRO A 71 0.47 2.42 -8.64
C PRO A 71 1.28 1.96 -7.43
N SER A 72 2.57 2.25 -7.43
CA SER A 72 3.44 1.87 -6.32
C SER A 72 4.43 2.98 -5.99
N VAL A 73 4.86 3.01 -4.72
CA VAL A 73 5.85 3.97 -4.24
C VAL A 73 6.82 3.21 -3.34
N ALA A 74 8.12 3.41 -3.57
CA ALA A 74 9.17 2.82 -2.74
C ALA A 74 9.57 3.80 -1.65
N ILE A 75 9.58 3.35 -0.41
CA ILE A 75 9.93 4.19 0.73
C ILE A 75 10.94 3.49 1.62
N SER A 76 11.64 4.29 2.43
CA SER A 76 12.46 3.79 3.52
C SER A 76 12.16 4.66 4.74
N CYS A 77 11.45 4.12 5.70
CA CYS A 77 11.12 4.86 6.92
C CYS A 77 12.37 5.20 7.70
N LYS A 78 13.38 4.33 7.65
CA LYS A 78 14.65 4.55 8.34
C LYS A 78 15.36 5.81 7.84
N ASP A 79 15.36 6.01 6.53
CA ASP A 79 16.08 7.13 5.89
C ASP A 79 15.13 8.27 5.51
N HIS A 80 13.85 8.17 5.84
CA HIS A 80 12.81 9.11 5.45
C HIS A 80 12.72 9.30 3.93
N HIS A 81 13.20 8.28 3.19
CA HIS A 81 13.21 8.33 1.73
C HIS A 81 11.83 7.98 1.17
N GLY A 82 11.39 8.74 0.20
CA GLY A 82 10.17 8.43 -0.54
C GLY A 82 8.87 8.89 0.09
N MET A 83 8.89 9.46 1.29
CA MET A 83 7.65 9.87 1.95
C MET A 83 6.94 10.99 1.18
N ASN A 84 7.68 11.92 0.60
CA ASN A 84 7.09 12.97 -0.23
C ASN A 84 6.49 12.39 -1.51
N LEU A 85 7.14 11.39 -2.09
CA LEU A 85 6.63 10.72 -3.29
C LEU A 85 5.32 10.00 -2.99
N LEU A 86 5.22 9.37 -1.81
CA LEU A 86 3.99 8.73 -1.38
C LEU A 86 2.86 9.73 -1.24
N ARG A 87 3.14 10.87 -0.59
CA ARG A 87 2.16 11.94 -0.43
C ARG A 87 1.67 12.44 -1.78
N GLU A 88 2.60 12.68 -2.71
CA GLU A 88 2.25 13.13 -4.04
C GLU A 88 1.38 12.10 -4.78
N ARG A 89 1.70 10.82 -4.65
CA ARG A 89 0.91 9.77 -5.30
C ARG A 89 -0.50 9.74 -4.73
N ILE A 90 -0.65 9.89 -3.43
CA ILE A 90 -1.98 9.94 -2.81
C ILE A 90 -2.78 11.10 -3.39
N ILE A 91 -2.16 12.27 -3.52
CA ILE A 91 -2.82 13.46 -4.06
C ILE A 91 -3.24 13.23 -5.51
N ILE A 92 -2.36 12.65 -6.32
CA ILE A 92 -2.66 12.36 -7.73
C ILE A 92 -3.87 11.42 -7.84
N GLU A 93 -3.87 10.34 -7.08
CA GLU A 93 -4.97 9.37 -7.15
C GLU A 93 -6.27 9.96 -6.63
N ALA A 94 -6.19 10.80 -5.58
CA ALA A 94 -7.36 11.47 -5.05
C ALA A 94 -8.00 12.40 -6.09
N LYS A 95 -7.17 13.15 -6.81
CA LYS A 95 -7.66 14.06 -7.85
C LYS A 95 -8.33 13.29 -9.00
N ARG A 96 -7.77 12.15 -9.38
CA ARG A 96 -8.36 11.31 -10.43
C ARG A 96 -9.76 10.84 -10.06
N LYS A 97 -10.02 10.63 -8.77
CA LYS A 97 -11.31 10.17 -8.28
C LYS A 97 -12.22 11.30 -7.82
N GLY A 98 -11.73 12.55 -7.83
CA GLY A 98 -12.53 13.69 -7.43
C GLY A 98 -12.60 13.95 -5.93
N PHE A 99 -11.68 13.41 -5.16
CA PHE A 99 -11.64 13.64 -3.71
C PHE A 99 -10.77 14.85 -3.37
N GLU A 100 -11.34 15.81 -2.64
CA GLU A 100 -10.58 16.95 -2.14
C GLU A 100 -9.81 16.58 -0.87
N LYS A 101 -10.46 15.82 0.02
CA LYS A 101 -9.87 15.40 1.30
C LYS A 101 -10.05 13.89 1.43
N PRO A 102 -9.20 13.11 0.77
CA PRO A 102 -9.36 11.66 0.81
C PRO A 102 -9.06 11.08 2.19
N LYS A 103 -9.85 10.08 2.57
CA LYS A 103 -9.55 9.28 3.74
C LYS A 103 -8.63 8.16 3.31
N VAL A 104 -7.47 8.06 3.93
CA VAL A 104 -6.45 7.08 3.56
C VAL A 104 -6.41 5.98 4.61
N GLY A 105 -6.61 4.74 4.18
CA GLY A 105 -6.50 3.58 5.04
C GLY A 105 -5.20 2.83 4.77
N VAL A 106 -4.58 2.29 5.81
CA VAL A 106 -3.33 1.55 5.69
C VAL A 106 -3.58 0.09 6.03
N LEU A 107 -3.17 -0.79 5.11
CA LEU A 107 -3.33 -2.24 5.25
C LEU A 107 -1.98 -2.93 5.18
N GLY A 108 -1.86 -4.10 5.79
CA GLY A 108 -0.65 -4.90 5.76
C GLY A 108 -0.79 -6.08 6.69
N TYR A 109 0.24 -6.94 6.72
CA TYR A 109 0.25 -8.02 7.67
C TYR A 109 0.46 -7.49 9.09
N PRO A 110 -0.06 -8.19 10.12
CA PRO A 110 0.04 -7.72 11.50
C PRO A 110 1.45 -7.43 11.99
N ASN A 111 2.45 -8.12 11.45
CA ASN A 111 3.84 -7.95 11.87
C ASN A 111 4.63 -6.97 11.00
N MET A 112 3.99 -6.37 10.01
CA MET A 112 4.68 -5.40 9.15
C MET A 112 5.01 -4.12 9.90
N GLY A 113 6.24 -3.65 9.73
CA GLY A 113 6.66 -2.39 10.30
C GLY A 113 7.11 -2.42 11.74
N LYS A 114 7.20 -3.57 12.32
CA LYS A 114 7.68 -3.71 13.70
C LYS A 114 9.18 -3.92 13.78
#